data_35ccb8735f3a5cdc4b7383388b499918
#
_entry.id   35ccb8735f3a5cdc4b7383388b499918
#
_cell.length_a   1.000
_cell.length_b   1.000
_cell.length_c   1.000
_cell.angle_alpha   90.00
_cell.angle_beta   90.00
_cell.angle_gamma   90.00
#
_symmetry.space_group_name_H-M   'P 1'
#
loop_
_entity.id
_entity.type
_entity.pdbx_description
1 polymer ?
#
loop_
_entity_poly.entity_id
_entity_poly.type
_entity_poly.pdbx_seq_one_letter_code
_entity_poly.pdbx_strand_id
1 'polypeptide(L)'
;MRLLLLLFFICYSIYAQTIKDISNIVGIRDNQLIGYGLVVGLAGTGDKSQFTMQSLQNLLRNSYIKIPTSSIKSKNIAAVMVTAELPAFSRQGDKIKIKISAIGDSKSIDHGELLLTQLKAVDGQVYALAQGSIVADNQNETTGFIYEGATVENEVEYSLKNEDSIKLSLLKNDAKQAYLVEKKINEFFNKPLAVALDTRTIYVKKPLDSSIVKFLSDVQSIQLDSTFKKKIIIDVARETIIAGLDIPIGPVTVAKNGFTIRIKKSDLSDAQWDDNKVNKGQDIGDNVRLDNKPVAVNIDNTLMNTKKQPTVSDLVRAMKVMKLPITEIIDTLKMIKELGALDVELEIRG
;
A
#
# COMPACT_ATOMS: atom_id res chain seq x y z
N MET A 1 19.01 36.71 41.00
CA MET A 1 18.76 35.26 40.75
C MET A 1 17.71 35.17 39.68
N ARG A 2 18.16 35.07 38.42
CA ARG A 2 17.28 35.12 37.24
C ARG A 2 16.85 33.69 36.88
N LEU A 3 15.58 33.43 37.04
CA LEU A 3 14.93 32.17 36.67
C LEU A 3 14.80 32.10 35.13
N LEU A 4 15.61 31.26 34.48
CA LEU A 4 15.59 31.01 33.06
C LEU A 4 14.47 29.98 32.79
N LEU A 5 13.31 30.45 32.32
CA LEU A 5 12.19 29.61 31.90
C LEU A 5 12.53 29.06 30.52
N LEU A 6 13.02 27.83 30.47
CA LEU A 6 13.24 27.07 29.24
C LEU A 6 11.88 26.58 28.73
N LEU A 7 11.33 27.35 27.79
CA LEU A 7 10.11 26.96 27.05
C LEU A 7 10.48 25.84 26.07
N PHE A 8 10.26 24.60 26.49
CA PHE A 8 10.42 23.44 25.64
C PHE A 8 9.24 23.41 24.66
N PHE A 9 9.44 24.03 23.50
CA PHE A 9 8.50 23.92 22.35
C PHE A 9 8.61 22.49 21.83
N ILE A 10 7.74 21.60 22.33
CA ILE A 10 7.54 20.28 21.74
C ILE A 10 6.83 20.51 20.39
N CYS A 11 7.62 20.56 19.33
CA CYS A 11 7.10 20.48 17.95
C CYS A 11 6.45 19.11 17.77
N TYR A 12 5.15 19.02 18.02
CA TYR A 12 4.36 17.91 17.51
C TYR A 12 4.34 18.04 15.99
N SER A 13 5.14 17.23 15.31
CA SER A 13 5.01 17.04 13.87
C SER A 13 3.66 16.38 13.62
N ILE A 14 2.63 17.20 13.44
CA ILE A 14 1.33 16.73 12.94
C ILE A 14 1.59 16.34 11.49
N TYR A 15 1.59 15.05 11.18
CA TYR A 15 1.57 14.57 9.80
C TYR A 15 0.24 14.97 9.18
N ALA A 16 0.17 16.18 8.65
CA ALA A 16 -0.99 16.64 7.91
C ALA A 16 -0.97 15.98 6.53
N GLN A 17 -2.07 15.33 6.17
CA GLN A 17 -2.27 14.76 4.83
C GLN A 17 -2.43 15.90 3.83
N THR A 18 -1.74 15.82 2.71
CA THR A 18 -1.85 16.81 1.63
C THR A 18 -2.83 16.36 0.55
N ILE A 19 -3.25 17.30 -0.31
CA ILE A 19 -4.11 16.95 -1.46
C ILE A 19 -3.39 15.97 -2.38
N LYS A 20 -2.06 16.05 -2.50
CA LYS A 20 -1.24 15.09 -3.27
C LYS A 20 -1.44 13.64 -2.81
N ASP A 21 -1.55 13.41 -1.50
CA ASP A 21 -1.64 12.07 -0.93
C ASP A 21 -2.99 11.38 -1.17
N ILE A 22 -4.02 12.17 -1.53
CA ILE A 22 -5.39 11.67 -1.70
C ILE A 22 -5.96 11.83 -3.09
N SER A 23 -5.21 12.41 -4.03
CA SER A 23 -5.70 12.68 -5.37
C SER A 23 -4.66 12.46 -6.45
N ASN A 24 -5.13 12.09 -7.62
CA ASN A 24 -4.37 12.06 -8.86
C ASN A 24 -4.88 13.15 -9.82
N ILE A 25 -4.03 13.61 -10.73
CA ILE A 25 -4.42 14.53 -11.79
C ILE A 25 -5.02 13.72 -12.93
N VAL A 26 -6.23 14.05 -13.34
CA VAL A 26 -6.89 13.36 -14.45
C VAL A 26 -6.12 13.61 -15.75
N GLY A 27 -5.92 12.56 -16.53
CA GLY A 27 -5.17 12.61 -17.80
C GLY A 27 -3.67 12.38 -17.65
N ILE A 28 -3.13 12.36 -16.44
CA ILE A 28 -1.72 12.07 -16.16
C ILE A 28 -1.64 10.71 -15.46
N ARG A 29 -0.96 9.75 -16.10
CA ARG A 29 -0.78 8.41 -15.55
C ARG A 29 0.51 7.78 -16.07
N ASP A 30 1.03 6.86 -15.32
CA ASP A 30 2.10 5.99 -15.79
C ASP A 30 1.55 4.98 -16.80
N ASN A 31 2.33 4.66 -17.84
CA ASN A 31 1.94 3.73 -18.87
C ASN A 31 2.69 2.41 -18.70
N GLN A 32 1.94 1.30 -18.84
CA GLN A 32 2.54 -0.02 -18.75
C GLN A 32 3.14 -0.40 -20.10
N LEU A 33 4.41 -0.83 -20.07
CA LEU A 33 5.14 -1.33 -21.22
C LEU A 33 5.38 -2.83 -21.09
N ILE A 34 5.32 -3.51 -22.23
CA ILE A 34 5.58 -4.94 -22.33
C ILE A 34 6.48 -5.23 -23.52
N GLY A 35 7.38 -6.19 -23.36
CA GLY A 35 8.25 -6.67 -24.41
C GLY A 35 8.53 -8.16 -24.26
N TYR A 36 8.85 -8.79 -25.38
CA TYR A 36 9.35 -10.15 -25.43
C TYR A 36 10.83 -10.13 -25.72
N GLY A 37 11.61 -10.81 -24.91
CA GLY A 37 13.07 -10.81 -24.99
C GLY A 37 13.71 -12.18 -24.81
N LEU A 38 15.02 -12.22 -25.00
CA LEU A 38 15.85 -13.37 -24.73
C LEU A 38 16.92 -12.99 -23.71
N VAL A 39 17.13 -13.87 -22.74
CA VAL A 39 18.24 -13.81 -21.78
C VAL A 39 19.28 -14.82 -22.20
N VAL A 40 20.54 -14.42 -22.22
CA VAL A 40 21.70 -15.27 -22.55
C VAL A 40 22.68 -15.33 -21.39
N GLY A 41 23.66 -16.22 -21.48
CA GLY A 41 24.71 -16.33 -20.47
C GLY A 41 24.33 -17.15 -19.24
N LEU A 42 23.20 -17.86 -19.27
CA LEU A 42 22.74 -18.69 -18.17
C LEU A 42 23.61 -19.95 -18.05
N ALA A 43 24.08 -20.28 -16.85
CA ALA A 43 24.99 -21.39 -16.58
C ALA A 43 24.27 -22.77 -16.55
N GLY A 44 23.52 -23.10 -17.59
CA GLY A 44 22.79 -24.37 -17.70
C GLY A 44 21.39 -24.33 -17.06
N THR A 45 20.93 -23.20 -16.55
CA THR A 45 19.62 -22.98 -15.93
C THR A 45 18.54 -22.52 -16.92
N GLY A 46 18.93 -22.20 -18.17
CA GLY A 46 18.06 -21.76 -19.23
C GLY A 46 17.03 -22.80 -19.66
N ASP A 47 16.10 -22.39 -20.51
CA ASP A 47 15.02 -23.25 -20.98
C ASP A 47 15.46 -24.13 -22.18
N LYS A 48 14.67 -25.18 -22.44
CA LYS A 48 14.87 -26.11 -23.52
C LYS A 48 13.73 -26.05 -24.55
N SER A 49 12.87 -25.06 -24.42
CA SER A 49 11.69 -24.97 -25.25
C SER A 49 12.05 -24.75 -26.72
N GLN A 50 11.32 -25.38 -27.62
CA GLN A 50 11.49 -25.19 -29.06
C GLN A 50 11.22 -23.74 -29.46
N PHE A 51 10.33 -23.10 -28.75
CA PHE A 51 9.98 -21.69 -28.94
C PHE A 51 11.21 -20.77 -28.71
N THR A 52 11.95 -20.97 -27.63
CA THR A 52 13.18 -20.20 -27.34
C THR A 52 14.25 -20.40 -28.42
N MET A 53 14.41 -21.63 -28.88
CA MET A 53 15.37 -21.95 -29.94
C MET A 53 14.99 -21.29 -31.28
N GLN A 54 13.71 -21.28 -31.63
CA GLN A 54 13.21 -20.58 -32.81
C GLN A 54 13.38 -19.06 -32.70
N SER A 55 13.12 -18.50 -31.53
CA SER A 55 13.30 -17.06 -31.27
C SER A 55 14.75 -16.64 -31.41
N LEU A 56 15.70 -17.43 -30.85
CA LEU A 56 17.11 -17.21 -31.06
C LEU A 56 17.52 -17.34 -32.53
N GLN A 57 17.03 -18.35 -33.22
CA GLN A 57 17.29 -18.54 -34.66
C GLN A 57 16.82 -17.32 -35.47
N ASN A 58 15.64 -16.79 -35.16
CA ASN A 58 15.12 -15.60 -35.83
C ASN A 58 15.97 -14.37 -35.56
N LEU A 59 16.43 -14.19 -34.30
CA LEU A 59 17.33 -13.09 -33.91
C LEU A 59 18.66 -13.17 -34.66
N LEU A 60 19.29 -14.37 -34.70
CA LEU A 60 20.54 -14.60 -35.44
C LEU A 60 20.38 -14.41 -36.93
N ARG A 61 19.22 -14.82 -37.50
CA ARG A 61 18.92 -14.63 -38.93
C ARG A 61 18.78 -13.14 -39.28
N ASN A 62 18.25 -12.32 -38.40
CA ASN A 62 18.20 -10.88 -38.58
C ASN A 62 19.62 -10.24 -38.58
N SER A 63 20.59 -10.93 -37.95
CA SER A 63 22.00 -10.55 -37.94
C SER A 63 22.80 -11.27 -39.06
N TYR A 64 22.11 -11.80 -40.11
CA TYR A 64 22.69 -12.54 -41.23
C TYR A 64 23.37 -13.87 -40.87
N ILE A 65 23.17 -14.39 -39.66
CA ILE A 65 23.70 -15.67 -39.20
C ILE A 65 22.66 -16.76 -39.42
N LYS A 66 22.95 -17.77 -40.24
CA LYS A 66 22.05 -18.88 -40.53
C LYS A 66 22.49 -20.11 -39.75
N ILE A 67 21.79 -20.46 -38.69
CA ILE A 67 22.02 -21.69 -37.89
C ILE A 67 20.67 -22.47 -37.86
N PRO A 68 20.68 -23.79 -38.17
CA PRO A 68 19.49 -24.61 -37.97
C PRO A 68 19.18 -24.77 -36.48
N THR A 69 17.89 -24.79 -36.12
CA THR A 69 17.42 -24.94 -34.75
C THR A 69 17.94 -26.21 -34.09
N SER A 70 18.14 -27.31 -34.86
CA SER A 70 18.70 -28.56 -34.37
C SER A 70 20.15 -28.43 -33.86
N SER A 71 20.90 -27.43 -34.30
CA SER A 71 22.25 -27.14 -33.87
C SER A 71 22.32 -26.29 -32.60
N ILE A 72 21.23 -25.71 -32.20
CA ILE A 72 21.16 -24.88 -31.00
C ILE A 72 20.83 -25.80 -29.81
N LYS A 73 21.82 -26.20 -29.06
CA LYS A 73 21.69 -27.10 -27.89
C LYS A 73 21.99 -26.37 -26.60
N SER A 74 21.56 -25.13 -26.48
CA SER A 74 21.97 -24.34 -25.33
C SER A 74 20.90 -24.29 -24.24
N LYS A 75 21.26 -24.65 -23.02
CA LYS A 75 20.55 -24.36 -21.79
C LYS A 75 20.98 -23.00 -21.18
N ASN A 76 21.71 -22.23 -21.96
CA ASN A 76 22.25 -20.95 -21.51
C ASN A 76 21.39 -19.77 -21.95
N ILE A 77 20.14 -20.05 -22.40
CA ILE A 77 19.23 -19.08 -22.96
C ILE A 77 17.85 -19.29 -22.38
N ALA A 78 17.14 -18.23 -22.11
CA ALA A 78 15.74 -18.26 -21.69
C ALA A 78 14.89 -17.23 -22.45
N ALA A 79 13.70 -17.61 -22.82
CA ALA A 79 12.68 -16.67 -23.31
C ALA A 79 12.02 -15.97 -22.12
N VAL A 80 11.90 -14.66 -22.22
CA VAL A 80 11.41 -13.85 -21.12
C VAL A 80 10.39 -12.82 -21.58
N MET A 81 9.46 -12.51 -20.68
CA MET A 81 8.62 -11.34 -20.74
C MET A 81 9.27 -10.22 -19.93
N VAL A 82 9.37 -9.05 -20.55
CA VAL A 82 9.90 -7.83 -19.92
C VAL A 82 8.77 -6.86 -19.74
N THR A 83 8.60 -6.36 -18.53
CA THR A 83 7.59 -5.35 -18.20
C THR A 83 8.25 -4.14 -17.58
N ALA A 84 7.74 -2.96 -17.88
CA ALA A 84 8.18 -1.71 -17.29
C ALA A 84 7.00 -0.78 -17.06
N GLU A 85 7.18 0.15 -16.16
CA GLU A 85 6.28 1.26 -15.93
C GLU A 85 6.96 2.53 -16.45
N LEU A 86 6.36 3.16 -17.47
CA LEU A 86 6.83 4.41 -18.04
C LEU A 86 6.20 5.56 -17.26
N PRO A 87 6.94 6.28 -16.42
CA PRO A 87 6.40 7.39 -15.67
C PRO A 87 5.85 8.48 -16.58
N ALA A 88 4.82 9.17 -16.10
CA ALA A 88 4.33 10.36 -16.80
C ALA A 88 5.46 11.40 -16.95
N PHE A 89 5.50 12.08 -18.08
CA PHE A 89 6.52 13.09 -18.43
C PHE A 89 7.95 12.56 -18.59
N SER A 90 8.15 11.26 -18.72
CA SER A 90 9.47 10.70 -19.07
C SER A 90 9.95 11.28 -20.40
N ARG A 91 11.24 11.57 -20.45
CA ARG A 91 11.90 12.12 -21.64
C ARG A 91 12.75 11.09 -22.36
N GLN A 92 12.99 11.31 -23.63
CA GLN A 92 13.94 10.51 -24.39
C GLN A 92 15.30 10.48 -23.68
N GLY A 93 15.87 9.30 -23.49
CA GLY A 93 17.12 9.09 -22.76
C GLY A 93 16.95 8.75 -21.28
N ASP A 94 15.77 8.94 -20.69
CA ASP A 94 15.52 8.56 -19.31
C ASP A 94 15.68 7.05 -19.11
N LYS A 95 16.20 6.68 -17.94
CA LYS A 95 16.36 5.30 -17.53
C LYS A 95 15.21 4.85 -16.64
N ILE A 96 14.62 3.71 -16.97
CA ILE A 96 13.53 3.13 -16.19
C ILE A 96 13.86 1.71 -15.74
N LYS A 97 13.29 1.34 -14.58
CA LYS A 97 13.40 -0.02 -14.04
C LYS A 97 12.54 -0.98 -14.87
N ILE A 98 13.09 -2.17 -15.12
CA ILE A 98 12.35 -3.26 -15.77
C ILE A 98 12.26 -4.48 -14.86
N LYS A 99 11.18 -5.22 -15.00
CA LYS A 99 10.98 -6.55 -14.42
C LYS A 99 11.01 -7.57 -15.54
N ILE A 100 11.73 -8.67 -15.31
CA ILE A 100 11.93 -9.75 -16.26
C ILE A 100 11.36 -11.03 -15.66
N SER A 101 10.60 -11.78 -16.43
CA SER A 101 10.02 -13.04 -15.99
C SER A 101 10.18 -14.09 -17.08
N ALA A 102 10.71 -15.26 -16.73
CA ALA A 102 10.86 -16.37 -17.65
C ALA A 102 9.47 -16.87 -18.13
N ILE A 103 9.38 -17.20 -19.42
CA ILE A 103 8.15 -17.73 -20.02
C ILE A 103 8.27 -19.25 -20.20
N GLY A 104 9.49 -19.73 -20.44
CA GLY A 104 9.79 -21.14 -20.68
C GLY A 104 9.99 -21.95 -19.38
N ASP A 105 10.70 -23.07 -19.51
CA ASP A 105 11.01 -24.00 -18.44
C ASP A 105 12.38 -23.73 -17.79
N SER A 106 12.88 -22.50 -17.89
CA SER A 106 14.15 -22.11 -17.23
C SER A 106 14.01 -22.20 -15.71
N LYS A 107 15.09 -22.64 -15.05
CA LYS A 107 15.13 -22.79 -13.59
C LYS A 107 15.55 -21.51 -12.89
N SER A 108 16.41 -20.73 -13.54
CA SER A 108 16.90 -19.45 -13.03
C SER A 108 17.31 -18.57 -14.21
N ILE A 109 17.09 -17.26 -14.09
CA ILE A 109 17.58 -16.23 -15.00
C ILE A 109 18.64 -15.34 -14.34
N ASP A 110 19.08 -15.72 -13.15
CA ASP A 110 20.05 -14.96 -12.38
C ASP A 110 21.40 -14.85 -13.11
N HIS A 111 22.00 -13.67 -13.00
CA HIS A 111 23.26 -13.33 -13.68
C HIS A 111 23.23 -13.43 -15.21
N GLY A 112 22.05 -13.66 -15.80
CA GLY A 112 21.87 -13.64 -17.24
C GLY A 112 21.89 -12.21 -17.79
N GLU A 113 22.16 -12.09 -19.09
CA GLU A 113 22.15 -10.83 -19.84
C GLU A 113 20.90 -10.76 -20.71
N LEU A 114 20.06 -9.76 -20.50
CA LEU A 114 18.90 -9.47 -21.37
C LEU A 114 19.42 -8.83 -22.67
N LEU A 115 19.13 -9.49 -23.78
CA LEU A 115 19.40 -8.92 -25.11
C LEU A 115 18.46 -7.78 -25.40
N LEU A 116 18.88 -6.87 -26.32
CA LEU A 116 18.11 -5.70 -26.71
C LEU A 116 16.67 -6.07 -27.03
N THR A 117 15.75 -5.52 -26.25
CA THR A 117 14.33 -5.84 -26.25
C THR A 117 13.51 -4.57 -26.39
N GLN A 118 12.60 -4.54 -27.36
CA GLN A 118 11.66 -3.43 -27.52
C GLN A 118 10.52 -3.55 -26.54
N LEU A 119 10.23 -2.46 -25.82
CA LEU A 119 9.09 -2.37 -24.92
C LEU A 119 8.00 -1.50 -25.58
N LYS A 120 6.80 -2.08 -25.68
CA LYS A 120 5.64 -1.49 -26.35
C LYS A 120 4.54 -1.19 -25.35
N ALA A 121 3.80 -0.12 -25.59
CA ALA A 121 2.56 0.15 -24.88
C ALA A 121 1.36 -0.54 -25.55
N VAL A 122 0.17 -0.33 -25.02
CA VAL A 122 -1.07 -0.95 -25.51
C VAL A 122 -1.44 -0.55 -26.96
N ASP A 123 -0.94 0.61 -27.41
CA ASP A 123 -1.09 1.11 -28.78
C ASP A 123 -0.16 0.41 -29.81
N GLY A 124 0.72 -0.47 -29.32
CA GLY A 124 1.69 -1.20 -30.14
C GLY A 124 2.95 -0.41 -30.49
N GLN A 125 3.06 0.86 -30.09
CA GLN A 125 4.23 1.68 -30.32
C GLN A 125 5.36 1.31 -29.35
N VAL A 126 6.62 1.44 -29.83
CA VAL A 126 7.81 1.22 -29.00
C VAL A 126 8.12 2.51 -28.24
N TYR A 127 8.16 2.42 -26.91
CA TYR A 127 8.48 3.55 -26.04
C TYR A 127 9.84 3.44 -25.37
N ALA A 128 10.35 2.23 -25.19
CA ALA A 128 11.66 2.05 -24.57
C ALA A 128 12.40 0.84 -25.16
N LEU A 129 13.72 0.84 -25.03
CA LEU A 129 14.62 -0.26 -25.36
C LEU A 129 15.27 -0.78 -24.08
N ALA A 130 15.10 -2.08 -23.83
CA ALA A 130 15.58 -2.74 -22.62
C ALA A 130 16.77 -3.64 -22.91
N GLN A 131 17.80 -3.60 -22.04
CA GLN A 131 18.94 -4.51 -22.04
C GLN A 131 19.69 -4.45 -20.71
N GLY A 132 20.53 -5.45 -20.43
CA GLY A 132 21.46 -5.45 -19.30
C GLY A 132 21.45 -6.70 -18.46
N SER A 133 22.28 -6.70 -17.44
CA SER A 133 22.48 -7.84 -16.54
C SER A 133 21.40 -7.95 -15.49
N ILE A 134 20.85 -9.13 -15.32
CA ILE A 134 19.71 -9.41 -14.44
C ILE A 134 20.18 -9.70 -13.02
N VAL A 135 19.45 -9.11 -12.07
CA VAL A 135 19.50 -9.49 -10.65
C VAL A 135 18.21 -10.22 -10.32
N ALA A 136 18.30 -11.52 -10.04
CA ALA A 136 17.11 -12.31 -9.74
C ALA A 136 16.47 -11.91 -8.40
N ASP A 137 15.19 -12.22 -8.26
CA ASP A 137 14.48 -12.11 -7.00
C ASP A 137 14.90 -13.27 -6.08
N ASN A 138 15.29 -12.97 -4.86
CA ASN A 138 15.73 -13.97 -3.86
C ASN A 138 14.66 -15.04 -3.55
N GLN A 139 13.40 -14.74 -3.78
CA GLN A 139 12.28 -15.67 -3.55
C GLN A 139 11.89 -16.46 -4.80
N ASN A 140 12.23 -15.95 -5.98
CA ASN A 140 11.88 -16.59 -7.24
C ASN A 140 12.93 -16.30 -8.33
N GLU A 141 13.86 -17.21 -8.50
CA GLU A 141 14.97 -17.09 -9.46
C GLU A 141 14.51 -17.04 -10.94
N THR A 142 13.24 -17.33 -11.25
CA THR A 142 12.69 -17.19 -12.60
C THR A 142 12.19 -15.78 -12.90
N THR A 143 12.27 -14.87 -11.91
CA THR A 143 12.00 -13.45 -12.05
C THR A 143 13.19 -12.63 -11.59
N GLY A 144 13.36 -11.45 -12.16
CA GLY A 144 14.44 -10.53 -11.79
C GLY A 144 14.15 -9.10 -12.22
N PHE A 145 15.10 -8.23 -11.90
CA PHE A 145 15.03 -6.81 -12.18
C PHE A 145 16.33 -6.30 -12.77
N ILE A 146 16.21 -5.23 -13.58
CA ILE A 146 17.32 -4.35 -13.95
C ILE A 146 16.87 -2.93 -13.62
N TYR A 147 17.54 -2.26 -12.69
CA TYR A 147 17.06 -0.98 -12.14
C TYR A 147 17.08 0.17 -13.15
N GLU A 148 18.07 0.21 -14.04
CA GLU A 148 18.18 1.17 -15.14
C GLU A 148 18.19 0.44 -16.48
N GLY A 149 17.37 -0.60 -16.57
CA GLY A 149 17.43 -1.61 -17.62
C GLY A 149 16.80 -1.21 -18.92
N ALA A 150 16.02 -0.14 -18.98
CA ALA A 150 15.49 0.35 -20.24
C ALA A 150 15.71 1.85 -20.40
N THR A 151 15.97 2.25 -21.65
CA THR A 151 16.08 3.67 -22.06
C THR A 151 14.80 4.05 -22.79
N VAL A 152 14.23 5.16 -22.42
CA VAL A 152 13.07 5.74 -23.11
C VAL A 152 13.50 6.27 -24.48
N GLU A 153 12.84 5.84 -25.54
CA GLU A 153 13.10 6.27 -26.91
C GLU A 153 12.03 7.22 -27.44
N ASN A 154 10.78 6.99 -27.06
CA ASN A 154 9.66 7.83 -27.44
C ASN A 154 8.93 8.35 -26.21
N GLU A 155 8.59 9.64 -26.24
CA GLU A 155 7.85 10.29 -25.16
C GLU A 155 6.34 10.09 -25.36
N VAL A 156 5.60 10.02 -24.23
CA VAL A 156 4.15 10.14 -24.28
C VAL A 156 3.82 11.63 -24.22
N GLU A 157 3.06 12.12 -25.18
CA GLU A 157 2.66 13.52 -25.24
C GLU A 157 1.70 13.87 -24.08
N TYR A 158 2.25 14.37 -22.99
CA TYR A 158 1.52 15.05 -21.95
C TYR A 158 1.79 16.54 -22.03
N SER A 159 0.81 17.34 -22.43
CA SER A 159 0.97 18.79 -22.48
C SER A 159 0.06 19.47 -21.44
N LEU A 160 0.67 19.94 -20.37
CA LEU A 160 0.01 20.84 -19.42
C LEU A 160 0.19 22.32 -19.78
N LYS A 161 1.03 22.64 -20.80
CA LYS A 161 1.48 24.00 -21.05
C LYS A 161 0.35 24.99 -21.38
N ASN A 162 -0.68 24.51 -22.05
CA ASN A 162 -1.83 25.33 -22.49
C ASN A 162 -3.09 25.09 -21.66
N GLU A 163 -2.98 24.35 -20.56
CA GLU A 163 -4.13 24.05 -19.72
C GLU A 163 -4.46 25.21 -18.78
N ASP A 164 -5.66 25.72 -18.88
CA ASP A 164 -6.22 26.76 -17.99
C ASP A 164 -6.87 26.18 -16.74
N SER A 165 -6.90 24.87 -16.62
CA SER A 165 -7.55 24.18 -15.51
C SER A 165 -6.95 22.78 -15.35
N ILE A 166 -7.14 22.21 -14.16
CA ILE A 166 -6.84 20.82 -13.86
C ILE A 166 -8.07 20.12 -13.29
N LYS A 167 -8.15 18.83 -13.46
CA LYS A 167 -9.12 17.98 -12.76
C LYS A 167 -8.37 17.05 -11.81
N LEU A 168 -8.74 17.09 -10.53
CA LEU A 168 -8.26 16.16 -9.53
C LEU A 168 -9.25 15.02 -9.41
N SER A 169 -8.76 13.80 -9.36
CA SER A 169 -9.54 12.61 -9.05
C SER A 169 -9.12 12.09 -7.69
N LEU A 170 -10.02 12.10 -6.72
CA LEU A 170 -9.75 11.55 -5.39
C LEU A 170 -9.57 10.04 -5.46
N LEU A 171 -8.67 9.51 -4.63
CA LEU A 171 -8.42 8.06 -4.53
C LEU A 171 -9.62 7.32 -3.94
N LYS A 172 -10.37 7.98 -3.04
CA LYS A 172 -11.60 7.47 -2.43
C LYS A 172 -12.82 8.23 -2.90
N ASN A 173 -13.92 7.54 -3.09
CA ASN A 173 -15.22 8.11 -3.43
C ASN A 173 -15.91 8.58 -2.14
N ASP A 174 -15.75 9.85 -1.79
CA ASP A 174 -16.31 10.46 -0.56
C ASP A 174 -16.70 11.91 -0.80
N ALA A 175 -18.00 12.20 -0.79
CA ALA A 175 -18.54 13.53 -1.01
C ALA A 175 -18.06 14.56 0.03
N LYS A 176 -17.89 14.14 1.29
CA LYS A 176 -17.39 15.02 2.35
C LYS A 176 -15.94 15.40 2.10
N GLN A 177 -15.13 14.45 1.65
CA GLN A 177 -13.72 14.70 1.31
C GLN A 177 -13.60 15.60 0.07
N ALA A 178 -14.44 15.37 -0.97
CA ALA A 178 -14.48 16.22 -2.16
C ALA A 178 -14.81 17.67 -1.82
N TYR A 179 -15.84 17.89 -1.01
CA TYR A 179 -16.22 19.22 -0.54
C TYR A 179 -15.14 19.89 0.33
N LEU A 180 -14.47 19.11 1.20
CA LEU A 180 -13.37 19.62 2.02
C LEU A 180 -12.19 20.09 1.15
N VAL A 181 -11.83 19.33 0.12
CA VAL A 181 -10.75 19.69 -0.82
C VAL A 181 -11.12 20.96 -1.60
N GLU A 182 -12.35 21.04 -2.14
CA GLU A 182 -12.86 22.25 -2.80
C GLU A 182 -12.71 23.47 -1.89
N LYS A 183 -13.23 23.37 -0.67
CA LYS A 183 -13.18 24.44 0.32
C LYS A 183 -11.75 24.87 0.64
N LYS A 184 -10.84 23.92 0.90
CA LYS A 184 -9.44 24.20 1.23
C LYS A 184 -8.67 24.86 0.08
N ILE A 185 -8.91 24.45 -1.16
CA ILE A 185 -8.32 25.11 -2.33
C ILE A 185 -8.82 26.55 -2.44
N ASN A 186 -10.13 26.78 -2.32
CA ASN A 186 -10.72 28.11 -2.41
C ASN A 186 -10.26 29.03 -1.28
N GLU A 187 -10.11 28.52 -0.07
CA GLU A 187 -9.53 29.23 1.07
C GLU A 187 -8.07 29.62 0.83
N PHE A 188 -7.25 28.69 0.34
CA PHE A 188 -5.81 28.90 0.10
C PHE A 188 -5.58 30.02 -0.92
N PHE A 189 -6.34 30.04 -2.01
CA PHE A 189 -6.20 31.05 -3.06
C PHE A 189 -7.04 32.30 -2.83
N ASN A 190 -7.90 32.35 -1.80
CA ASN A 190 -8.87 33.41 -1.57
C ASN A 190 -9.75 33.73 -2.80
N LYS A 191 -10.04 32.73 -3.61
CA LYS A 191 -10.80 32.83 -4.86
C LYS A 191 -11.58 31.54 -5.08
N PRO A 192 -12.79 31.56 -5.69
CA PRO A 192 -13.56 30.38 -6.02
C PRO A 192 -12.99 29.70 -7.28
N LEU A 193 -11.84 29.04 -7.16
CA LEU A 193 -11.14 28.37 -8.26
C LEU A 193 -11.52 26.90 -8.39
N ALA A 194 -11.89 26.25 -7.27
CA ALA A 194 -12.21 24.83 -7.22
C ALA A 194 -13.71 24.60 -7.10
N VAL A 195 -14.21 23.58 -7.80
CA VAL A 195 -15.59 23.09 -7.72
C VAL A 195 -15.58 21.56 -7.75
N ALA A 196 -16.18 20.91 -6.76
CA ALA A 196 -16.40 19.47 -6.77
C ALA A 196 -17.54 19.16 -7.76
N LEU A 197 -17.23 18.45 -8.83
CA LEU A 197 -18.20 18.06 -9.86
C LEU A 197 -19.00 16.83 -9.43
N ASP A 198 -18.37 15.94 -8.69
CA ASP A 198 -18.96 14.75 -8.11
C ASP A 198 -18.17 14.34 -6.85
N THR A 199 -18.49 13.19 -6.26
CA THR A 199 -17.89 12.69 -5.03
C THR A 199 -16.40 12.34 -5.14
N ARG A 200 -15.83 12.42 -6.35
CA ARG A 200 -14.46 12.05 -6.65
C ARG A 200 -13.71 13.08 -7.48
N THR A 201 -14.41 13.84 -8.32
CA THR A 201 -13.80 14.73 -9.31
C THR A 201 -13.92 16.18 -8.88
N ILE A 202 -12.78 16.86 -8.79
CA ILE A 202 -12.73 18.30 -8.47
C ILE A 202 -12.09 19.02 -9.66
N TYR A 203 -12.82 19.96 -10.21
CA TYR A 203 -12.33 20.89 -11.24
C TYR A 203 -11.68 22.08 -10.57
N VAL A 204 -10.45 22.43 -10.99
CA VAL A 204 -9.72 23.59 -10.44
C VAL A 204 -9.20 24.46 -11.57
N LYS A 205 -9.65 25.71 -11.61
CA LYS A 205 -9.25 26.70 -12.59
C LYS A 205 -7.94 27.37 -12.19
N LYS A 206 -6.98 27.43 -13.14
CA LYS A 206 -5.68 28.06 -12.90
C LYS A 206 -5.81 29.59 -12.87
N PRO A 207 -5.17 30.30 -11.93
CA PRO A 207 -5.02 31.76 -11.97
C PRO A 207 -4.20 32.19 -13.20
N LEU A 208 -4.55 33.33 -13.80
CA LEU A 208 -3.91 33.84 -15.02
C LEU A 208 -2.42 34.18 -14.84
N ASP A 209 -2.05 34.57 -13.65
CA ASP A 209 -0.73 35.04 -13.24
C ASP A 209 0.18 33.94 -12.69
N SER A 210 -0.19 32.68 -12.81
CA SER A 210 0.59 31.53 -12.32
C SER A 210 0.94 30.55 -13.44
N SER A 211 2.16 30.00 -13.40
CA SER A 211 2.51 28.87 -14.26
C SER A 211 1.77 27.61 -13.79
N ILE A 212 1.47 26.69 -14.71
CA ILE A 212 0.75 25.46 -14.38
C ILE A 212 1.51 24.61 -13.36
N VAL A 213 2.84 24.56 -13.43
CA VAL A 213 3.67 23.77 -12.51
C VAL A 213 3.64 24.36 -11.10
N LYS A 214 3.76 25.70 -10.97
CA LYS A 214 3.62 26.37 -9.69
C LYS A 214 2.24 26.15 -9.10
N PHE A 215 1.19 26.32 -9.90
CA PHE A 215 -0.19 26.10 -9.49
C PHE A 215 -0.41 24.68 -8.99
N LEU A 216 0.09 23.67 -9.71
CA LEU A 216 0.02 22.26 -9.28
C LEU A 216 0.75 22.05 -7.95
N SER A 217 1.95 22.58 -7.81
CA SER A 217 2.72 22.50 -6.57
C SER A 217 1.95 23.11 -5.39
N ASP A 218 1.38 24.30 -5.59
CA ASP A 218 0.60 24.99 -4.58
C ASP A 218 -0.64 24.16 -4.18
N VAL A 219 -1.42 23.67 -5.14
CA VAL A 219 -2.61 22.84 -4.89
C VAL A 219 -2.24 21.53 -4.18
N GLN A 220 -1.21 20.84 -4.65
CA GLN A 220 -0.79 19.56 -4.09
C GLN A 220 -0.23 19.67 -2.67
N SER A 221 0.36 20.82 -2.32
CA SER A 221 0.92 21.06 -0.99
C SER A 221 -0.10 21.48 0.07
N ILE A 222 -1.34 21.79 -0.32
CA ILE A 222 -2.39 22.18 0.63
C ILE A 222 -2.62 21.04 1.62
N GLN A 223 -2.49 21.38 2.89
CA GLN A 223 -2.73 20.47 3.99
C GLN A 223 -4.23 20.37 4.27
N LEU A 224 -4.68 19.16 4.43
CA LEU A 224 -6.04 18.86 4.84
C LEU A 224 -6.04 18.60 6.35
N ASP A 225 -6.98 19.22 7.05
CA ASP A 225 -7.22 18.89 8.46
C ASP A 225 -7.61 17.41 8.52
N SER A 226 -6.67 16.59 8.89
CA SER A 226 -6.82 15.15 8.86
C SER A 226 -7.80 14.70 9.94
N THR A 227 -9.05 14.51 9.57
CA THR A 227 -9.85 13.47 10.21
C THR A 227 -9.37 12.12 9.65
N PHE A 228 -8.15 11.71 10.03
CA PHE A 228 -7.72 10.36 9.69
C PHE A 228 -8.73 9.38 10.26
N LYS A 229 -9.46 8.69 9.40
CA LYS A 229 -10.03 7.42 9.83
C LYS A 229 -8.85 6.55 10.21
N LYS A 230 -8.69 6.35 11.50
CA LYS A 230 -7.63 5.50 12.03
C LYS A 230 -7.75 4.15 11.33
N LYS A 231 -6.62 3.62 10.85
CA LYS A 231 -6.60 2.39 10.05
C LYS A 231 -5.80 1.32 10.79
N ILE A 232 -6.29 0.09 10.72
CA ILE A 232 -5.58 -1.09 11.17
C ILE A 232 -5.33 -1.97 9.95
N ILE A 233 -4.09 -2.30 9.69
CA ILE A 233 -3.68 -3.21 8.61
C ILE A 233 -3.30 -4.55 9.25
N ILE A 234 -3.89 -5.62 8.76
CA ILE A 234 -3.63 -6.98 9.21
C ILE A 234 -3.14 -7.78 8.02
N ASP A 235 -1.88 -8.22 8.06
CA ASP A 235 -1.29 -9.13 7.10
C ASP A 235 -1.36 -10.55 7.66
N VAL A 236 -2.26 -11.36 7.12
CA VAL A 236 -2.51 -12.73 7.60
C VAL A 236 -1.34 -13.64 7.22
N ALA A 237 -0.77 -13.46 6.02
CA ALA A 237 0.32 -14.30 5.54
C ALA A 237 1.62 -14.09 6.35
N ARG A 238 1.83 -12.87 6.85
CA ARG A 238 2.99 -12.52 7.68
C ARG A 238 2.71 -12.51 9.18
N GLU A 239 1.49 -12.83 9.58
CA GLU A 239 1.03 -12.78 10.98
C GLU A 239 1.30 -11.42 11.66
N THR A 240 1.15 -10.32 10.91
CA THR A 240 1.51 -8.97 11.36
C THR A 240 0.27 -8.10 11.48
N ILE A 241 0.15 -7.37 12.60
CA ILE A 241 -0.88 -6.36 12.83
C ILE A 241 -0.20 -5.01 12.98
N ILE A 242 -0.55 -4.06 12.13
CA ILE A 242 -0.07 -2.68 12.15
C ILE A 242 -1.25 -1.81 12.55
N ALA A 243 -1.19 -1.20 13.72
CA ALA A 243 -2.22 -0.30 14.24
C ALA A 243 -1.56 0.96 14.81
N GLY A 244 -2.24 2.10 14.70
CA GLY A 244 -1.82 3.30 15.41
C GLY A 244 -1.88 3.10 16.93
N LEU A 245 -0.94 3.68 17.68
CA LEU A 245 -0.86 3.53 19.14
C LEU A 245 -2.08 4.10 19.87
N ASP A 246 -2.73 5.13 19.29
CA ASP A 246 -3.77 5.93 19.94
C ASP A 246 -5.18 5.63 19.39
N ILE A 247 -5.46 4.41 18.96
CA ILE A 247 -6.79 4.01 18.52
C ILE A 247 -7.61 3.57 19.73
N PRO A 248 -8.55 4.39 20.23
CA PRO A 248 -9.34 4.05 21.39
C PRO A 248 -10.39 2.99 21.04
N ILE A 249 -10.69 2.13 21.99
CA ILE A 249 -11.79 1.17 21.90
C ILE A 249 -12.88 1.61 22.88
N GLY A 250 -14.12 1.63 22.42
CA GLY A 250 -15.28 1.85 23.25
C GLY A 250 -15.52 0.69 24.22
N PRO A 251 -16.38 0.89 25.26
CA PRO A 251 -16.71 -0.16 26.20
C PRO A 251 -17.41 -1.33 25.48
N VAL A 252 -16.86 -2.51 25.60
CA VAL A 252 -17.36 -3.72 24.93
C VAL A 252 -16.97 -4.97 25.71
N THR A 253 -17.81 -5.99 25.65
CA THR A 253 -17.51 -7.32 26.16
C THR A 253 -17.58 -8.31 25.00
N VAL A 254 -16.49 -9.04 24.77
CA VAL A 254 -16.43 -10.12 23.78
C VAL A 254 -16.21 -11.42 24.52
N ALA A 255 -17.18 -12.34 24.45
CA ALA A 255 -17.08 -13.66 25.00
C ALA A 255 -17.02 -14.69 23.86
N LYS A 256 -16.01 -15.53 23.86
CA LYS A 256 -15.81 -16.66 22.94
C LYS A 256 -15.49 -17.93 23.72
N ASN A 257 -15.55 -19.07 23.01
CA ASN A 257 -15.13 -20.34 23.60
C ASN A 257 -13.64 -20.24 24.02
N GLY A 258 -13.40 -20.23 25.33
CA GLY A 258 -12.05 -20.23 25.90
C GLY A 258 -11.56 -18.90 26.47
N PHE A 259 -12.16 -17.74 26.11
CA PHE A 259 -11.78 -16.47 26.71
C PHE A 259 -12.90 -15.42 26.71
N THR A 260 -12.83 -14.49 27.65
CA THR A 260 -13.71 -13.34 27.71
C THR A 260 -12.86 -12.07 27.87
N ILE A 261 -13.07 -11.11 26.99
CA ILE A 261 -12.42 -9.79 27.05
C ILE A 261 -13.49 -8.77 27.42
N ARG A 262 -13.23 -8.00 28.46
CA ARG A 262 -14.12 -6.91 28.90
C ARG A 262 -13.35 -5.60 28.91
N ILE A 263 -13.81 -4.62 28.14
CA ILE A 263 -13.26 -3.27 28.07
C ILE A 263 -14.27 -2.33 28.72
N LYS A 264 -13.85 -1.64 29.79
CA LYS A 264 -14.72 -0.70 30.54
C LYS A 264 -14.37 0.74 30.18
N LYS A 265 -15.34 1.66 30.33
CA LYS A 265 -15.11 3.09 30.24
C LYS A 265 -14.52 3.62 31.56
N SER A 266 -13.48 4.43 31.51
CA SER A 266 -12.71 4.88 32.69
C SER A 266 -13.42 5.90 33.60
N ASP A 267 -14.65 6.34 33.28
CA ASP A 267 -15.32 7.46 33.94
C ASP A 267 -16.40 7.06 34.97
N LEU A 268 -16.56 5.77 35.25
CA LEU A 268 -17.42 5.39 36.36
C LEU A 268 -16.59 5.35 37.62
N SER A 269 -16.80 6.38 38.47
CA SER A 269 -16.32 6.41 39.84
C SER A 269 -16.45 5.05 40.50
N ASP A 270 -15.37 4.55 41.07
CA ASP A 270 -15.26 3.26 41.80
C ASP A 270 -16.11 3.18 43.09
N ALA A 271 -17.13 4.03 43.23
CA ALA A 271 -18.08 3.94 44.30
C ALA A 271 -19.18 2.95 43.88
N GLN A 272 -19.10 1.72 44.36
CA GLN A 272 -20.17 0.71 44.40
C GLN A 272 -20.18 -0.45 43.41
N TRP A 273 -19.03 -1.03 43.09
CA TRP A 273 -19.03 -2.44 42.73
C TRP A 273 -18.08 -3.19 43.66
N ASP A 274 -18.61 -3.53 44.81
CA ASP A 274 -17.98 -4.42 45.75
C ASP A 274 -18.02 -5.84 45.17
N ASP A 275 -16.86 -6.34 44.70
CA ASP A 275 -16.72 -7.71 44.16
C ASP A 275 -17.11 -8.79 45.16
N ASN A 276 -17.40 -8.42 46.41
CA ASN A 276 -17.85 -9.29 47.45
C ASN A 276 -19.39 -9.51 47.50
N LYS A 277 -20.16 -8.82 46.64
CA LYS A 277 -21.63 -8.98 46.58
C LYS A 277 -22.16 -9.79 45.41
N VAL A 278 -21.32 -10.37 44.57
CA VAL A 278 -21.71 -11.45 43.66
C VAL A 278 -21.48 -12.80 44.31
N ASN A 279 -21.81 -12.88 45.57
CA ASN A 279 -21.90 -14.14 46.24
C ASN A 279 -23.33 -14.45 46.60
N LYS A 280 -23.69 -15.63 46.23
CA LYS A 280 -24.87 -16.37 46.62
C LYS A 280 -26.11 -15.97 45.83
N GLY A 281 -26.13 -16.49 44.69
CA GLY A 281 -26.93 -17.64 44.39
C GLY A 281 -28.38 -17.40 44.41
N GLN A 282 -28.98 -17.11 43.43
CA GLN A 282 -30.18 -17.85 43.17
C GLN A 282 -29.86 -18.82 42.03
N ASP A 283 -29.84 -20.06 42.42
CA ASP A 283 -29.80 -21.25 41.61
C ASP A 283 -30.98 -21.18 40.63
N ILE A 284 -30.71 -20.86 39.38
CA ILE A 284 -31.67 -21.10 38.33
C ILE A 284 -31.02 -22.10 37.38
N GLY A 285 -31.27 -23.35 37.68
CA GLY A 285 -31.36 -24.46 36.75
C GLY A 285 -30.12 -24.81 35.91
N ASP A 286 -29.66 -26.02 36.19
CA ASP A 286 -28.87 -26.93 35.38
C ASP A 286 -27.35 -26.78 35.36
N ASN A 287 -26.76 -27.73 36.05
CA ASN A 287 -25.37 -28.11 36.05
C ASN A 287 -24.83 -28.38 34.65
N VAL A 288 -24.28 -27.39 33.99
CA VAL A 288 -23.30 -27.60 32.94
C VAL A 288 -21.92 -27.47 33.58
N ARG A 289 -21.32 -28.61 33.92
CA ARG A 289 -19.88 -28.68 34.23
C ARG A 289 -19.10 -28.38 32.96
N LEU A 290 -18.66 -27.15 32.81
CA LEU A 290 -17.63 -26.79 31.85
C LEU A 290 -16.28 -26.97 32.54
N ASP A 291 -15.58 -28.04 32.22
CA ASP A 291 -14.23 -28.36 32.71
C ASP A 291 -13.14 -27.43 32.15
N ASN A 292 -13.48 -26.39 31.39
CA ASN A 292 -12.59 -25.34 30.94
C ASN A 292 -12.99 -24.02 31.58
N LYS A 293 -12.27 -23.61 32.61
CA LYS A 293 -12.41 -22.25 33.17
C LYS A 293 -11.99 -21.24 32.11
N PRO A 294 -12.89 -20.42 31.58
CA PRO A 294 -12.51 -19.39 30.62
C PRO A 294 -11.55 -18.42 31.32
N VAL A 295 -10.43 -18.14 30.68
CA VAL A 295 -9.50 -17.09 31.16
C VAL A 295 -10.20 -15.76 30.91
N ALA A 296 -10.64 -15.10 31.96
CA ALA A 296 -11.20 -13.76 31.93
C ALA A 296 -10.04 -12.77 32.04
N VAL A 297 -9.82 -11.94 31.02
CA VAL A 297 -8.89 -10.82 31.09
C VAL A 297 -9.70 -9.54 31.18
N ASN A 298 -9.62 -8.89 32.35
CA ASN A 298 -10.08 -7.53 32.54
C ASN A 298 -8.95 -6.59 32.10
N ILE A 299 -9.17 -5.85 31.04
CA ILE A 299 -8.26 -4.77 30.65
C ILE A 299 -8.71 -3.54 31.42
N ASP A 300 -8.31 -3.47 32.69
CA ASP A 300 -8.49 -2.30 33.56
C ASP A 300 -7.24 -1.41 33.47
N ASN A 301 -7.43 -0.12 33.70
CA ASN A 301 -6.35 0.87 33.84
C ASN A 301 -5.37 0.61 34.99
N THR A 302 -5.54 -0.47 35.74
CA THR A 302 -4.77 -0.78 36.95
C THR A 302 -3.32 -1.20 36.69
N LEU A 303 -2.96 -1.56 35.46
CA LEU A 303 -1.57 -1.87 35.10
C LEU A 303 -0.79 -0.68 34.56
N MET A 304 -1.47 0.44 34.27
CA MET A 304 -0.83 1.70 33.91
C MET A 304 -1.58 2.84 34.59
N ASN A 305 -0.91 3.49 35.52
CA ASN A 305 -1.38 4.62 36.33
C ASN A 305 -1.66 5.89 35.51
N THR A 306 -2.45 5.79 34.42
CA THR A 306 -2.87 6.91 33.58
C THR A 306 -4.31 6.74 33.15
N LYS A 307 -5.14 7.79 33.35
CA LYS A 307 -6.55 7.94 32.95
C LYS A 307 -6.76 7.91 31.42
N LYS A 308 -6.17 6.96 30.69
CA LYS A 308 -6.31 6.85 29.23
C LYS A 308 -7.31 5.75 28.88
N GLN A 309 -8.13 6.03 27.87
CA GLN A 309 -9.03 4.99 27.30
C GLN A 309 -8.21 3.83 26.78
N PRO A 310 -8.68 2.56 26.93
CA PRO A 310 -8.03 1.39 26.35
C PRO A 310 -7.89 1.52 24.85
N THR A 311 -6.74 1.10 24.34
CA THR A 311 -6.42 1.19 22.90
C THR A 311 -6.40 -0.18 22.23
N VAL A 312 -6.46 -0.18 20.88
CA VAL A 312 -6.29 -1.41 20.08
C VAL A 312 -4.93 -2.07 20.39
N SER A 313 -3.90 -1.28 20.63
CA SER A 313 -2.57 -1.79 20.98
C SER A 313 -2.59 -2.58 22.31
N ASP A 314 -3.35 -2.11 23.29
CA ASP A 314 -3.49 -2.78 24.59
C ASP A 314 -4.27 -4.09 24.43
N LEU A 315 -5.35 -4.08 23.63
CA LEU A 315 -6.13 -5.27 23.32
C LEU A 315 -5.27 -6.33 22.61
N VAL A 316 -4.57 -5.95 21.53
CA VAL A 316 -3.72 -6.89 20.78
C VAL A 316 -2.61 -7.46 21.67
N ARG A 317 -2.01 -6.63 22.54
CA ARG A 317 -1.00 -7.06 23.50
C ARG A 317 -1.58 -8.10 24.47
N ALA A 318 -2.76 -7.83 25.05
CA ALA A 318 -3.42 -8.73 25.96
C ALA A 318 -3.73 -10.08 25.29
N MET A 319 -4.23 -10.06 24.06
CA MET A 319 -4.53 -11.30 23.31
C MET A 319 -3.26 -12.08 22.94
N LYS A 320 -2.16 -11.41 22.62
CA LYS A 320 -0.84 -12.05 22.40
C LYS A 320 -0.29 -12.68 23.68
N VAL A 321 -0.46 -12.02 24.83
CA VAL A 321 -0.06 -12.60 26.14
C VAL A 321 -0.85 -13.87 26.45
N MET A 322 -2.12 -13.93 26.06
CA MET A 322 -2.95 -15.15 26.14
C MET A 322 -2.58 -16.21 25.09
N LYS A 323 -1.58 -15.95 24.23
CA LYS A 323 -1.15 -16.85 23.14
C LYS A 323 -2.28 -17.19 22.16
N LEU A 324 -3.22 -16.28 21.93
CA LEU A 324 -4.28 -16.49 20.96
C LEU A 324 -3.70 -16.43 19.54
N PRO A 325 -4.18 -17.29 18.62
CA PRO A 325 -3.76 -17.24 17.22
C PRO A 325 -4.20 -15.94 16.56
N ILE A 326 -3.49 -15.51 15.52
CA ILE A 326 -3.77 -14.25 14.82
C ILE A 326 -5.19 -14.19 14.25
N THR A 327 -5.73 -15.33 13.82
CA THR A 327 -7.10 -15.45 13.33
C THR A 327 -8.13 -15.04 14.37
N GLU A 328 -7.95 -15.44 15.64
CA GLU A 328 -8.82 -15.06 16.76
C GLU A 328 -8.73 -13.57 17.07
N ILE A 329 -7.52 -12.98 16.94
CA ILE A 329 -7.33 -11.53 17.11
C ILE A 329 -8.08 -10.77 16.02
N ILE A 330 -7.99 -11.22 14.76
CA ILE A 330 -8.70 -10.63 13.62
C ILE A 330 -10.21 -10.68 13.82
N ASP A 331 -10.73 -11.84 14.17
CA ASP A 331 -12.18 -12.02 14.36
C ASP A 331 -12.69 -11.17 15.52
N THR A 332 -11.91 -11.05 16.59
CA THR A 332 -12.27 -10.18 17.73
C THR A 332 -12.31 -8.71 17.32
N LEU A 333 -11.32 -8.24 16.55
CA LEU A 333 -11.30 -6.86 16.05
C LEU A 333 -12.46 -6.58 15.08
N LYS A 334 -12.82 -7.56 14.22
CA LYS A 334 -13.99 -7.45 13.34
C LYS A 334 -15.28 -7.31 14.13
N MET A 335 -15.50 -8.18 15.12
CA MET A 335 -16.70 -8.12 15.97
C MET A 335 -16.81 -6.81 16.74
N ILE A 336 -15.71 -6.30 17.32
CA ILE A 336 -15.69 -5.01 18.02
C ILE A 336 -16.04 -3.87 17.08
N LYS A 337 -15.57 -3.92 15.82
CA LYS A 337 -15.89 -2.94 14.79
C LYS A 337 -17.37 -3.03 14.38
N GLU A 338 -17.90 -4.22 14.15
CA GLU A 338 -19.31 -4.44 13.80
C GLU A 338 -20.26 -3.95 14.88
N LEU A 339 -19.87 -4.08 16.15
CA LEU A 339 -20.60 -3.52 17.29
C LEU A 339 -20.49 -1.99 17.40
N GLY A 340 -19.69 -1.32 16.55
CA GLY A 340 -19.50 0.12 16.62
C GLY A 340 -18.60 0.61 17.75
N ALA A 341 -17.98 -0.27 18.52
CA ALA A 341 -17.06 0.08 19.60
C ALA A 341 -15.64 0.44 19.07
N LEU A 342 -15.40 0.27 17.78
CA LEU A 342 -14.13 0.59 17.12
C LEU A 342 -14.40 1.37 15.82
N ASP A 343 -14.13 2.69 15.83
CA ASP A 343 -14.27 3.55 14.65
C ASP A 343 -12.95 3.63 13.88
N VAL A 344 -12.67 2.58 13.11
CA VAL A 344 -11.45 2.47 12.28
C VAL A 344 -11.73 1.72 10.98
N GLU A 345 -10.89 1.93 9.98
CA GLU A 345 -10.85 1.12 8.77
C GLU A 345 -9.97 -0.11 9.01
N LEU A 346 -10.55 -1.32 8.86
CA LEU A 346 -9.80 -2.58 8.90
C LEU A 346 -9.44 -2.99 7.46
N GLU A 347 -8.15 -3.09 7.16
CA GLU A 347 -7.64 -3.64 5.91
C GLU A 347 -6.95 -4.96 6.19
N ILE A 348 -7.49 -6.04 5.61
CA ILE A 348 -6.95 -7.39 5.75
C ILE A 348 -6.26 -7.74 4.44
N ARG A 349 -4.96 -8.09 4.53
CA ARG A 349 -4.12 -8.56 3.43
C ARG A 349 -3.78 -10.03 3.68
N GLY A 350 -3.88 -10.85 2.65
CA GLY A 350 -3.54 -12.26 2.73
C GLY A 350 -3.40 -12.88 1.39
#